data_0ce35d8ee713bff24c1c4b2f973aa1b0
#
_entry.id   0ce35d8ee713bff24c1c4b2f973aa1b0
#
_cell.length_a   1.000
_cell.length_b   1.000
_cell.length_c   1.000
_cell.angle_alpha   90.00
_cell.angle_beta   90.00
_cell.angle_gamma   90.00
#
_symmetry.space_group_name_H-M   'P 1'
#
loop_
_entity.id
_entity.type
_entity.pdbx_description
1 polymer ?
#
loop_
_entity_poly.entity_id
_entity_poly.type
_entity_poly.pdbx_seq_one_letter_code
_entity_poly.pdbx_strand_id
1 'polypeptide(L)'
;MLAGRDAVTADPPSAATAPASWGRSTRRRYSIMLATAAIVIALDHLTKWLVTSHIPLGNQVPATNQIVNIHYIQNSGAAFGLFPQFTYFYVVVAVVVAGYILAFGPRMGGGLLRLVAFGCVLGGAISDGADRVLFGHVTDFIDFHFWPVFNVADIAIVGGMLVIVVQLGFGGGRPDRPPAERP
;
A
#
# COMPACT_ATOMS: atom_id res chain seq x y z
N MET A 1 56.90 43.82 31.48
CA MET A 1 56.58 43.62 30.05
C MET A 1 55.59 42.44 30.01
N LEU A 2 54.28 42.76 29.98
CA LEU A 2 53.19 41.75 30.12
C LEU A 2 52.61 41.54 28.72
N ALA A 3 52.74 40.32 28.24
CA ALA A 3 52.13 39.87 26.99
C ALA A 3 50.64 39.56 27.23
N GLY A 4 49.75 40.32 26.54
CA GLY A 4 48.31 40.06 26.52
C GLY A 4 48.01 38.71 25.84
N ARG A 5 47.19 37.89 26.49
CA ARG A 5 46.54 36.71 25.89
C ARG A 5 45.18 37.16 25.36
N ASP A 6 45.07 37.31 24.06
CA ASP A 6 43.80 37.47 23.39
C ASP A 6 43.02 36.13 23.47
N ALA A 7 42.00 36.08 24.33
CA ALA A 7 41.07 34.98 24.39
C ALA A 7 40.14 35.06 23.18
N VAL A 8 40.36 34.20 22.17
CA VAL A 8 39.44 33.99 21.08
C VAL A 8 38.21 33.29 21.68
N THR A 9 37.14 34.02 21.87
CA THR A 9 35.82 33.46 22.21
C THR A 9 35.27 32.80 20.93
N ALA A 10 35.37 31.49 20.87
CA ALA A 10 34.69 30.72 19.84
C ALA A 10 33.20 30.83 20.04
N ASP A 11 32.47 31.40 19.10
CA ASP A 11 31.00 31.38 19.07
C ASP A 11 30.51 29.97 19.09
N PRO A 12 29.43 29.63 19.88
CA PRO A 12 28.86 28.31 19.86
C PRO A 12 28.31 27.98 18.46
N PRO A 13 28.44 26.71 18.00
CA PRO A 13 27.98 26.35 16.67
C PRO A 13 26.51 26.67 16.57
N SER A 14 26.14 27.50 15.62
CA SER A 14 24.77 27.86 15.27
C SER A 14 23.99 26.55 15.06
N ALA A 15 22.92 26.37 15.83
CA ALA A 15 22.01 25.24 15.66
C ALA A 15 21.50 25.23 14.23
N ALA A 16 22.08 24.33 13.42
CA ALA A 16 21.70 24.16 12.03
C ALA A 16 20.24 23.75 11.97
N THR A 17 19.35 24.72 11.72
CA THR A 17 17.94 24.47 11.48
C THR A 17 17.83 23.57 10.25
N ALA A 18 17.32 22.37 10.45
CA ALA A 18 17.09 21.41 9.37
C ALA A 18 16.30 22.11 8.23
N PRO A 19 16.73 21.99 6.96
CA PRO A 19 16.12 22.76 5.89
C PRO A 19 14.62 22.40 5.76
N ALA A 20 13.77 23.43 5.69
CA ALA A 20 12.30 23.34 5.58
C ALA A 20 11.80 22.48 4.38
N SER A 21 12.69 22.10 3.48
CA SER A 21 12.45 21.20 2.34
C SER A 21 12.17 19.75 2.75
N TRP A 22 12.68 19.27 3.89
CA TRP A 22 12.50 17.90 4.35
C TRP A 22 11.03 17.59 4.71
N GLY A 23 10.37 18.51 5.40
CA GLY A 23 8.95 18.36 5.78
C GLY A 23 8.02 18.33 4.56
N ARG A 24 8.28 19.14 3.55
CA ARG A 24 7.50 19.20 2.31
C ARG A 24 7.63 17.93 1.48
N SER A 25 8.81 17.36 1.39
CA SER A 25 9.05 16.10 0.69
C SER A 25 8.30 14.93 1.34
N THR A 26 8.38 14.79 2.64
CA THR A 26 7.71 13.72 3.40
C THR A 26 6.18 13.87 3.31
N ARG A 27 5.64 15.07 3.49
CA ARG A 27 4.20 15.33 3.37
C ARG A 27 3.67 14.95 1.99
N ARG A 28 4.36 15.34 0.91
CA ARG A 28 3.99 14.96 -0.47
C ARG A 28 3.98 13.45 -0.67
N ARG A 29 4.94 12.72 -0.08
CA ARG A 29 5.00 11.26 -0.18
C ARG A 29 3.80 10.59 0.48
N TYR A 30 3.44 11.02 1.70
CA TYR A 30 2.21 10.57 2.36
C TYR A 30 0.97 10.90 1.53
N SER A 31 0.86 12.12 0.98
CA SER A 31 -0.30 12.51 0.17
C SER A 31 -0.48 11.62 -1.04
N ILE A 32 0.59 11.26 -1.77
CA ILE A 32 0.52 10.37 -2.92
C ILE A 32 0.05 8.97 -2.49
N MET A 33 0.69 8.40 -1.48
CA MET A 33 0.34 7.06 -0.98
C MET A 33 -1.10 6.99 -0.48
N LEU A 34 -1.54 7.97 0.32
CA LEU A 34 -2.90 8.02 0.87
C LEU A 34 -3.96 8.31 -0.21
N ALA A 35 -3.65 9.18 -1.20
CA ALA A 35 -4.54 9.40 -2.33
C ALA A 35 -4.72 8.12 -3.16
N THR A 36 -3.63 7.38 -3.42
CA THR A 36 -3.72 6.08 -4.10
C THR A 36 -4.56 5.09 -3.29
N ALA A 37 -4.34 4.99 -1.97
CA ALA A 37 -5.12 4.12 -1.11
C ALA A 37 -6.61 4.49 -1.13
N ALA A 38 -6.95 5.78 -1.06
CA ALA A 38 -8.33 6.26 -1.14
C ALA A 38 -8.99 5.92 -2.49
N ILE A 39 -8.25 6.03 -3.60
CA ILE A 39 -8.74 5.64 -4.93
C ILE A 39 -9.02 4.13 -4.98
N VAL A 40 -8.11 3.30 -4.47
CA VAL A 40 -8.30 1.84 -4.43
C VAL A 40 -9.53 1.48 -3.60
N ILE A 41 -9.69 2.04 -2.41
CA ILE A 41 -10.85 1.81 -1.55
C ILE A 41 -12.14 2.22 -2.28
N ALA A 42 -12.16 3.40 -2.90
CA ALA A 42 -13.33 3.89 -3.61
C ALA A 42 -13.71 3.00 -4.80
N LEU A 43 -12.73 2.55 -5.59
CA LEU A 43 -12.95 1.66 -6.74
C LEU A 43 -13.43 0.29 -6.29
N ASP A 44 -12.83 -0.27 -5.23
CA ASP A 44 -13.20 -1.57 -4.70
C ASP A 44 -14.64 -1.55 -4.15
N HIS A 45 -14.98 -0.59 -3.30
CA HIS A 45 -16.34 -0.48 -2.78
C HIS A 45 -17.38 -0.14 -3.87
N LEU A 46 -17.04 0.69 -4.85
CA LEU A 46 -17.93 0.98 -5.98
C LEU A 46 -18.22 -0.29 -6.79
N THR A 47 -17.19 -1.08 -7.11
CA THR A 47 -17.38 -2.31 -7.89
C THR A 47 -18.13 -3.37 -7.08
N LYS A 48 -17.85 -3.54 -5.79
CA LYS A 48 -18.60 -4.40 -4.89
C LYS A 48 -20.08 -3.99 -4.80
N TRP A 49 -20.35 -2.69 -4.66
CA TRP A 49 -21.71 -2.16 -4.66
C TRP A 49 -22.44 -2.44 -5.99
N LEU A 50 -21.80 -2.21 -7.13
CA LEU A 50 -22.37 -2.51 -8.44
C LEU A 50 -22.72 -3.99 -8.57
N VAL A 51 -21.81 -4.87 -8.17
CA VAL A 51 -22.06 -6.33 -8.23
C VAL A 51 -23.21 -6.74 -7.32
N THR A 52 -23.17 -6.35 -6.06
CA THR A 52 -24.19 -6.74 -5.07
C THR A 52 -25.58 -6.16 -5.38
N SER A 53 -25.64 -5.02 -6.10
CA SER A 53 -26.91 -4.39 -6.49
C SER A 53 -27.54 -5.02 -7.72
N HIS A 54 -26.78 -5.71 -8.57
CA HIS A 54 -27.28 -6.21 -9.86
C HIS A 54 -27.21 -7.72 -10.02
N ILE A 55 -26.41 -8.41 -9.23
CA ILE A 55 -26.21 -9.85 -9.34
C ILE A 55 -26.60 -10.50 -8.01
N PRO A 56 -27.57 -11.44 -7.99
CA PRO A 56 -27.90 -12.20 -6.78
C PRO A 56 -26.70 -13.03 -6.30
N LEU A 57 -26.60 -13.22 -4.98
CA LEU A 57 -25.55 -14.03 -4.37
C LEU A 57 -25.52 -15.45 -4.95
N GLY A 58 -24.33 -15.91 -5.33
CA GLY A 58 -24.10 -17.21 -5.97
C GLY A 58 -24.35 -17.24 -7.47
N ASN A 59 -24.83 -16.15 -8.08
CA ASN A 59 -25.07 -16.07 -9.51
C ASN A 59 -23.87 -15.42 -10.25
N GLN A 60 -23.79 -15.69 -11.56
CA GLN A 60 -22.75 -15.15 -12.43
C GLN A 60 -23.32 -14.54 -13.72
N VAL A 61 -22.59 -13.58 -14.29
CA VAL A 61 -22.91 -12.95 -15.56
C VAL A 61 -21.63 -12.90 -16.41
N PRO A 62 -21.67 -13.36 -17.68
CA PRO A 62 -22.82 -14.05 -18.33
C PRO A 62 -23.08 -15.41 -17.70
N ALA A 63 -24.29 -15.92 -17.84
CA ALA A 63 -24.68 -17.26 -17.33
C ALA A 63 -24.00 -18.42 -18.07
N THR A 64 -23.38 -18.14 -19.21
CA THR A 64 -22.62 -19.13 -20.01
C THR A 64 -21.13 -19.02 -19.69
N ASN A 65 -20.42 -20.15 -19.71
CA ASN A 65 -18.98 -20.19 -19.45
C ASN A 65 -18.21 -19.33 -20.46
N GLN A 66 -17.77 -18.18 -20.03
CA GLN A 66 -16.79 -17.33 -20.70
C GLN A 66 -15.43 -17.48 -20.01
N ILE A 67 -14.37 -16.92 -20.60
CA ILE A 67 -13.04 -16.93 -19.99
C ILE A 67 -13.04 -16.17 -18.66
N VAL A 68 -13.86 -15.11 -18.56
CA VAL A 68 -14.01 -14.26 -17.37
C VAL A 68 -15.51 -14.04 -17.12
N ASN A 69 -15.96 -14.33 -15.92
CA ASN A 69 -17.33 -14.04 -15.46
C ASN A 69 -17.30 -13.08 -14.27
N ILE A 70 -18.39 -12.37 -14.06
CA ILE A 70 -18.67 -11.68 -12.80
C ILE A 70 -19.53 -12.61 -11.96
N HIS A 71 -18.95 -13.24 -10.96
CA HIS A 71 -19.57 -14.24 -10.11
C HIS A 71 -19.61 -13.75 -8.65
N TYR A 72 -20.77 -13.32 -8.18
CA TYR A 72 -20.90 -12.79 -6.83
C TYR A 72 -20.82 -13.89 -5.78
N ILE A 73 -19.75 -13.87 -4.98
CA ILE A 73 -19.61 -14.75 -3.81
C ILE A 73 -19.24 -13.94 -2.56
N GLN A 74 -19.52 -14.52 -1.38
CA GLN A 74 -19.08 -14.02 -0.08
C GLN A 74 -17.98 -14.93 0.47
N ASN A 75 -16.79 -14.38 0.65
CA ASN A 75 -15.60 -15.10 1.06
C ASN A 75 -15.23 -14.75 2.52
N SER A 76 -15.52 -15.65 3.46
CA SER A 76 -15.12 -15.50 4.86
C SER A 76 -13.70 -16.02 5.16
N GLY A 77 -13.09 -16.74 4.21
CA GLY A 77 -11.74 -17.31 4.33
C GLY A 77 -10.64 -16.53 3.59
N ALA A 78 -9.56 -17.24 3.26
CA ALA A 78 -8.54 -16.81 2.33
C ALA A 78 -8.88 -17.22 0.89
N ALA A 79 -7.87 -17.17 0.00
CA ALA A 79 -7.98 -17.72 -1.34
C ALA A 79 -8.57 -19.14 -1.30
N PHE A 80 -9.45 -19.47 -2.23
CA PHE A 80 -10.23 -20.72 -2.27
C PHE A 80 -11.20 -20.95 -1.07
N GLY A 81 -11.56 -19.89 -0.33
CA GLY A 81 -12.39 -20.02 0.86
C GLY A 81 -11.75 -20.81 2.00
N LEU A 82 -10.42 -20.94 2.00
CA LEU A 82 -9.70 -21.67 3.03
C LEU A 82 -9.80 -20.96 4.38
N PHE A 83 -9.96 -21.76 5.43
CA PHE A 83 -9.97 -21.31 6.83
C PHE A 83 -11.00 -20.19 7.14
N PRO A 84 -12.30 -20.38 6.83
CA PRO A 84 -13.31 -19.35 7.06
C PRO A 84 -13.47 -18.98 8.55
N GLN A 85 -13.08 -19.86 9.47
CA GLN A 85 -13.09 -19.63 10.91
C GLN A 85 -12.05 -18.59 11.37
N PHE A 86 -11.09 -18.20 10.52
CA PHE A 86 -10.02 -17.27 10.87
C PHE A 86 -10.24 -15.84 10.34
N THR A 87 -11.49 -15.41 10.14
CA THR A 87 -11.81 -14.05 9.68
C THR A 87 -11.06 -12.96 10.48
N TYR A 88 -11.05 -13.07 11.81
CA TYR A 88 -10.32 -12.12 12.66
C TYR A 88 -8.81 -12.14 12.47
N PHE A 89 -8.23 -13.29 12.13
CA PHE A 89 -6.80 -13.37 11.79
C PHE A 89 -6.49 -12.50 10.56
N TYR A 90 -7.32 -12.54 9.53
CA TYR A 90 -7.14 -11.70 8.33
C TYR A 90 -7.29 -10.22 8.63
N VAL A 91 -8.17 -9.85 9.56
CA VAL A 91 -8.29 -8.47 10.06
C VAL A 91 -6.99 -8.04 10.76
N VAL A 92 -6.43 -8.88 11.63
CA VAL A 92 -5.17 -8.59 12.31
C VAL A 92 -4.04 -8.41 11.30
N VAL A 93 -3.94 -9.29 10.28
CA VAL A 93 -2.95 -9.17 9.21
C VAL A 93 -3.13 -7.84 8.46
N ALA A 94 -4.36 -7.48 8.09
CA ALA A 94 -4.65 -6.21 7.41
C ALA A 94 -4.21 -4.99 8.25
N VAL A 95 -4.50 -4.99 9.56
CA VAL A 95 -4.09 -3.94 10.49
C VAL A 95 -2.57 -3.85 10.61
N VAL A 96 -1.87 -4.99 10.73
CA VAL A 96 -0.40 -5.03 10.82
C VAL A 96 0.23 -4.49 9.54
N VAL A 97 -0.24 -4.94 8.37
CA VAL A 97 0.25 -4.48 7.06
C VAL A 97 -0.01 -2.99 6.89
N ALA A 98 -1.22 -2.53 7.17
CA ALA A 98 -1.57 -1.10 7.08
C ALA A 98 -0.71 -0.26 8.03
N GLY A 99 -0.56 -0.67 9.29
CA GLY A 99 0.27 0.00 10.28
C GLY A 99 1.75 0.08 9.86
N TYR A 100 2.29 -1.02 9.34
CA TYR A 100 3.67 -1.06 8.82
C TYR A 100 3.86 -0.10 7.64
N ILE A 101 2.95 -0.12 6.65
CA ILE A 101 3.03 0.76 5.49
C ILE A 101 2.90 2.23 5.91
N LEU A 102 1.99 2.56 6.82
CA LEU A 102 1.83 3.93 7.33
C LEU A 102 3.07 4.41 8.09
N ALA A 103 3.69 3.54 8.88
CA ALA A 103 4.87 3.91 9.67
C ALA A 103 6.12 4.06 8.80
N PHE A 104 6.35 3.17 7.85
CA PHE A 104 7.62 3.03 7.15
C PHE A 104 7.55 3.33 5.64
N GLY A 105 6.43 3.07 4.97
CA GLY A 105 6.31 3.15 3.51
C GLY A 105 6.86 4.45 2.89
N PRO A 106 6.44 5.65 3.33
CA PRO A 106 6.96 6.89 2.77
C PRO A 106 8.43 7.15 3.06
N ARG A 107 9.01 6.48 4.07
CA ARG A 107 10.42 6.63 4.46
C ARG A 107 11.37 5.70 3.69
N MET A 108 10.86 4.60 3.12
CA MET A 108 11.67 3.56 2.47
C MET A 108 12.29 3.96 1.12
N GLY A 109 12.14 5.21 0.65
CA GLY A 109 12.71 5.65 -0.64
C GLY A 109 11.95 5.07 -1.84
N GLY A 110 12.57 5.07 -3.03
CA GLY A 110 12.08 4.32 -4.20
C GLY A 110 11.17 5.05 -5.19
N GLY A 111 11.05 6.35 -5.13
CA GLY A 111 10.34 7.14 -6.15
C GLY A 111 8.81 7.00 -6.13
N LEU A 112 8.16 7.54 -7.18
CA LEU A 112 6.70 7.61 -7.31
C LEU A 112 6.07 6.20 -7.37
N LEU A 113 6.65 5.32 -8.18
CA LEU A 113 6.09 3.97 -8.38
C LEU A 113 5.99 3.17 -7.09
N ARG A 114 6.98 3.27 -6.19
CA ARG A 114 6.94 2.61 -4.88
C ARG A 114 5.89 3.22 -3.97
N LEU A 115 5.69 4.53 -3.98
CA LEU A 115 4.65 5.19 -3.20
C LEU A 115 3.25 4.76 -3.66
N VAL A 116 3.03 4.66 -4.97
CA VAL A 116 1.79 4.13 -5.55
C VAL A 116 1.60 2.67 -5.15
N ALA A 117 2.64 1.83 -5.24
CA ALA A 117 2.58 0.44 -4.83
C ALA A 117 2.20 0.27 -3.35
N PHE A 118 2.81 1.05 -2.44
CA PHE A 118 2.40 1.07 -1.03
C PHE A 118 0.97 1.54 -0.84
N GLY A 119 0.53 2.55 -1.62
CA GLY A 119 -0.86 3.00 -1.63
C GLY A 119 -1.84 1.91 -2.07
N CYS A 120 -1.49 1.13 -3.10
CA CYS A 120 -2.29 0.00 -3.57
C CYS A 120 -2.43 -1.08 -2.48
N VAL A 121 -1.33 -1.51 -1.87
CA VAL A 121 -1.37 -2.50 -0.79
C VAL A 121 -2.14 -1.97 0.43
N LEU A 122 -1.92 -0.72 0.81
CA LEU A 122 -2.61 -0.08 1.92
C LEU A 122 -4.13 0.00 1.67
N GLY A 123 -4.53 0.47 0.49
CA GLY A 123 -5.94 0.62 0.12
C GLY A 123 -6.67 -0.71 0.06
N GLY A 124 -6.07 -1.72 -0.57
CA GLY A 124 -6.65 -3.06 -0.64
C GLY A 124 -6.77 -3.72 0.74
N ALA A 125 -5.71 -3.65 1.55
CA ALA A 125 -5.74 -4.21 2.92
C ALA A 125 -6.79 -3.54 3.81
N ILE A 126 -6.96 -2.21 3.71
CA ILE A 126 -8.00 -1.49 4.45
C ILE A 126 -9.39 -1.87 3.95
N SER A 127 -9.59 -1.96 2.62
CA SER A 127 -10.89 -2.28 2.03
C SER A 127 -11.38 -3.65 2.45
N ASP A 128 -10.58 -4.70 2.24
CA ASP A 128 -10.95 -6.06 2.63
C ASP A 128 -11.01 -6.26 4.15
N GLY A 129 -10.12 -5.57 4.89
CA GLY A 129 -10.16 -5.57 6.35
C GLY A 129 -11.46 -4.96 6.88
N ALA A 130 -11.93 -3.86 6.28
CA ALA A 130 -13.19 -3.20 6.63
C ALA A 130 -14.39 -4.11 6.34
N ASP A 131 -14.44 -4.77 5.17
CA ASP A 131 -15.50 -5.72 4.84
C ASP A 131 -15.60 -6.84 5.87
N ARG A 132 -14.46 -7.39 6.30
CA ARG A 132 -14.44 -8.46 7.31
C ARG A 132 -14.91 -8.00 8.68
N VAL A 133 -14.59 -6.76 9.06
CA VAL A 133 -15.05 -6.18 10.34
C VAL A 133 -16.54 -5.89 10.29
N LEU A 134 -17.04 -5.36 9.16
CA LEU A 134 -18.41 -4.89 9.03
C LEU A 134 -19.40 -6.03 8.71
N PHE A 135 -18.98 -6.96 7.85
CA PHE A 135 -19.86 -7.98 7.28
C PHE A 135 -19.45 -9.42 7.63
N GLY A 136 -18.25 -9.63 8.18
CA GLY A 136 -17.70 -10.97 8.47
C GLY A 136 -17.15 -11.71 7.24
N HIS A 137 -17.25 -11.13 6.06
CA HIS A 137 -16.79 -11.68 4.78
C HIS A 137 -16.36 -10.58 3.84
N VAL A 138 -15.64 -10.94 2.78
CA VAL A 138 -15.30 -10.07 1.65
C VAL A 138 -16.20 -10.44 0.47
N THR A 139 -16.62 -9.44 -0.31
CA THR A 139 -17.33 -9.65 -1.57
C THR A 139 -16.33 -9.85 -2.69
N ASP A 140 -16.28 -11.06 -3.27
CA ASP A 140 -15.47 -11.40 -4.42
C ASP A 140 -16.37 -11.61 -5.65
N PHE A 141 -15.84 -11.28 -6.85
CA PHE A 141 -16.67 -11.30 -8.04
C PHE A 141 -15.96 -11.53 -9.37
N ILE A 142 -14.63 -11.44 -9.45
CA ILE A 142 -13.88 -11.69 -10.70
C ILE A 142 -13.51 -13.16 -10.76
N ASP A 143 -14.13 -13.90 -11.68
CA ASP A 143 -13.99 -15.34 -11.83
C ASP A 143 -13.35 -15.71 -13.16
N PHE A 144 -12.18 -16.35 -13.12
CA PHE A 144 -11.48 -16.93 -14.27
C PHE A 144 -11.67 -18.44 -14.37
N HIS A 145 -12.50 -19.07 -13.53
CA HIS A 145 -12.76 -20.50 -13.44
C HIS A 145 -11.57 -21.40 -13.04
N PHE A 146 -10.33 -21.04 -13.39
CA PHE A 146 -9.11 -21.75 -13.03
C PHE A 146 -8.39 -21.15 -11.83
N TRP A 147 -8.86 -19.99 -11.34
CA TRP A 147 -8.31 -19.22 -10.23
C TRP A 147 -9.43 -18.93 -9.20
N PRO A 148 -9.09 -18.77 -7.91
CA PRO A 148 -10.09 -18.32 -6.94
C PRO A 148 -10.75 -17.02 -7.38
N VAL A 149 -12.04 -16.87 -7.12
CA VAL A 149 -12.73 -15.59 -7.34
C VAL A 149 -12.11 -14.54 -6.45
N PHE A 150 -11.92 -13.34 -6.96
CA PHE A 150 -11.25 -12.24 -6.29
C PHE A 150 -11.93 -10.90 -6.60
N ASN A 151 -11.42 -9.79 -6.04
CA ASN A 151 -11.95 -8.45 -6.16
C ASN A 151 -10.87 -7.42 -6.56
N VAL A 152 -11.22 -6.13 -6.57
CA VAL A 152 -10.29 -5.04 -6.93
C VAL A 152 -9.23 -4.82 -5.85
N ALA A 153 -9.56 -5.01 -4.57
CA ALA A 153 -8.59 -4.90 -3.48
C ALA A 153 -7.48 -5.95 -3.61
N ASP A 154 -7.81 -7.20 -3.98
CA ASP A 154 -6.83 -8.26 -4.23
C ASP A 154 -5.87 -7.90 -5.37
N ILE A 155 -6.40 -7.35 -6.49
CA ILE A 155 -5.57 -6.88 -7.60
C ILE A 155 -4.59 -5.81 -7.12
N ALA A 156 -5.05 -4.87 -6.31
CA ALA A 156 -4.23 -3.78 -5.78
C ALA A 156 -3.16 -4.31 -4.82
N ILE A 157 -3.50 -5.25 -3.93
CA ILE A 157 -2.53 -5.89 -3.01
C ILE A 157 -1.47 -6.66 -3.81
N VAL A 158 -1.88 -7.58 -4.67
CA VAL A 158 -0.95 -8.44 -5.42
C VAL A 158 -0.09 -7.61 -6.37
N GLY A 159 -0.68 -6.69 -7.13
CA GLY A 159 0.04 -5.80 -8.04
C GLY A 159 1.02 -4.88 -7.31
N GLY A 160 0.58 -4.28 -6.20
CA GLY A 160 1.44 -3.44 -5.35
C GLY A 160 2.60 -4.22 -4.75
N MET A 161 2.34 -5.41 -4.21
CA MET A 161 3.38 -6.30 -3.67
C MET A 161 4.39 -6.71 -4.73
N LEU A 162 3.93 -7.09 -5.93
CA LEU A 162 4.80 -7.44 -7.04
C LEU A 162 5.76 -6.29 -7.39
N VAL A 163 5.25 -5.07 -7.51
CA VAL A 163 6.08 -3.88 -7.77
C VAL A 163 7.10 -3.68 -6.67
N ILE A 164 6.72 -3.81 -5.39
CA ILE A 164 7.64 -3.65 -4.24
C ILE A 164 8.75 -4.71 -4.31
N VAL A 165 8.39 -5.98 -4.50
CA VAL A 165 9.36 -7.09 -4.56
C VAL A 165 10.33 -6.92 -5.72
N VAL A 166 9.84 -6.59 -6.92
CA VAL A 166 10.67 -6.33 -8.10
C VAL A 166 11.64 -5.18 -7.84
N GLN A 167 11.17 -4.08 -7.25
CA GLN A 167 12.04 -2.93 -6.95
C GLN A 167 13.07 -3.22 -5.85
N LEU A 168 12.78 -4.09 -4.91
CA LEU A 168 13.75 -4.51 -3.90
C LEU A 168 14.77 -5.48 -4.47
N GLY A 169 14.35 -6.41 -5.33
CA GLY A 169 15.24 -7.41 -5.94
C GLY A 169 16.17 -6.82 -7.02
N PHE A 170 15.67 -5.90 -7.83
CA PHE A 170 16.42 -5.33 -8.96
C PHE A 170 16.87 -3.88 -8.75
N GLY A 171 16.40 -3.20 -7.69
CA GLY A 171 16.73 -1.80 -7.38
C GLY A 171 18.01 -1.63 -6.53
N GLY A 172 18.68 -2.67 -6.14
CA GLY A 172 19.88 -2.66 -5.29
C GLY A 172 21.18 -2.43 -6.05
N GLY A 173 21.34 -1.33 -6.79
CA GLY A 173 22.57 -1.17 -7.57
C GLY A 173 22.90 0.22 -8.09
N ARG A 174 22.73 1.26 -7.28
CA ARG A 174 23.53 2.48 -7.45
C ARG A 174 24.08 2.91 -6.10
N PRO A 175 25.31 2.54 -5.74
CA PRO A 175 26.03 3.26 -4.71
C PRO A 175 26.12 4.71 -5.18
N ASP A 176 25.74 5.66 -4.31
CA ASP A 176 25.98 7.08 -4.54
C ASP A 176 27.47 7.24 -4.89
N ARG A 177 27.79 7.62 -6.14
CA ARG A 177 29.15 8.01 -6.50
C ARG A 177 29.47 9.22 -5.64
N PRO A 178 30.55 9.17 -4.85
CA PRO A 178 31.04 10.38 -4.19
C PRO A 178 31.29 11.46 -5.25
N PRO A 179 31.07 12.76 -4.93
CA PRO A 179 31.34 13.85 -5.85
C PRO A 179 32.77 13.72 -6.34
N ALA A 180 32.98 13.75 -7.66
CA ALA A 180 34.30 13.80 -8.24
C ALA A 180 35.00 15.05 -7.69
N GLU A 181 36.11 14.88 -6.98
CA GLU A 181 37.00 15.97 -6.61
C GLU A 181 37.44 16.61 -7.92
N ARG A 182 37.05 17.85 -8.11
CA ARG A 182 37.55 18.65 -9.25
C ARG A 182 38.97 19.09 -8.94
N PRO A 183 39.90 18.98 -9.88
CA PRO A 183 41.28 19.44 -9.75
C PRO A 183 41.36 20.95 -9.61
#